data_2dbfa705bc7ab86160e6bfd5ddc6e781
#
_entry.id   2dbfa705bc7ab86160e6bfd5ddc6e781
#
_cell.length_a   1.000
_cell.length_b   1.000
_cell.length_c   1.000
_cell.angle_alpha   90.00
_cell.angle_beta   90.00
_cell.angle_gamma   90.00
#
_symmetry.space_group_name_H-M   'P 1'
#
loop_
_entity.id
_entity.type
_entity.pdbx_description
1 polymer ?
#
loop_
_entity_poly.entity_id
_entity_poly.type
_entity_poly.pdbx_seq_one_letter_code
_entity_poly.pdbx_strand_id
1 'polypeptide(L)'
;MKYSLIVFDWDGTLLDSAGAIARAIQAACRDLDLPEPSDVAARHVIGLGLVDAMQQAVPVLTPDRYPAMIERYRFHYLSGDHQLTLFDGVPALVARLHAAGHQLAVATGKSRLGLERALDHSGLRPYFMASRCADECHSKPHPQMLEELLAEFSVPAASTVMIGDTSHDLLMASNAGVAGLAVTYGAHPHDHLREHRPLACLHTVAELDAWLAQNA
;
A
#
# COMPACT_ATOMS: atom_id res chain seq x y z
N MET A 1 11.47 -21.90 -7.00
CA MET A 1 11.01 -20.60 -6.47
C MET A 1 11.46 -19.52 -7.44
N LYS A 2 10.51 -18.93 -8.14
CA LYS A 2 10.80 -17.86 -9.13
C LYS A 2 11.03 -16.50 -8.45
N TYR A 3 10.22 -16.20 -7.43
CA TYR A 3 10.35 -14.99 -6.64
C TYR A 3 10.81 -15.31 -5.23
N SER A 4 12.05 -15.00 -4.90
CA SER A 4 12.59 -15.16 -3.54
C SER A 4 12.15 -14.06 -2.59
N LEU A 5 11.91 -12.83 -3.13
CA LEU A 5 11.38 -11.69 -2.39
C LEU A 5 9.98 -11.33 -2.89
N ILE A 6 9.03 -11.25 -1.96
CA ILE A 6 7.67 -10.78 -2.22
C ILE A 6 7.44 -9.53 -1.39
N VAL A 7 7.19 -8.41 -2.07
CA VAL A 7 6.94 -7.11 -1.44
C VAL A 7 5.46 -6.78 -1.55
N PHE A 8 4.84 -6.45 -0.43
CA PHE A 8 3.43 -6.06 -0.38
C PHE A 8 3.29 -4.56 -0.09
N ASP A 9 2.31 -3.91 -0.71
CA ASP A 9 1.71 -2.74 -0.08
C ASP A 9 0.87 -3.16 1.13
N TRP A 10 0.42 -2.19 1.93
CA TRP A 10 -0.35 -2.43 3.14
C TRP A 10 -1.83 -2.05 2.98
N ASP A 11 -2.12 -0.75 2.79
CA ASP A 11 -3.48 -0.23 2.73
C ASP A 11 -4.17 -0.59 1.41
N GLY A 12 -5.30 -1.30 1.46
CA GLY A 12 -6.00 -1.79 0.28
C GLY A 12 -5.43 -3.08 -0.32
N THR A 13 -4.27 -3.54 0.16
CA THR A 13 -3.65 -4.79 -0.29
C THR A 13 -3.72 -5.88 0.78
N LEU A 14 -3.25 -5.63 1.99
CA LEU A 14 -3.35 -6.54 3.13
C LEU A 14 -4.47 -6.14 4.09
N LEU A 15 -4.66 -4.83 4.31
CA LEU A 15 -5.65 -4.25 5.22
C LEU A 15 -6.79 -3.62 4.42
N ASP A 16 -8.04 -3.93 4.78
CA ASP A 16 -9.25 -3.30 4.20
C ASP A 16 -9.46 -1.89 4.77
N SER A 17 -8.62 -0.96 4.32
CA SER A 17 -8.57 0.41 4.85
C SER A 17 -8.95 1.48 3.83
N ALA A 18 -9.08 1.16 2.55
CA ALA A 18 -9.25 2.15 1.49
C ALA A 18 -10.48 3.05 1.72
N GLY A 19 -11.61 2.48 2.15
CA GLY A 19 -12.81 3.24 2.49
C GLY A 19 -12.62 4.15 3.70
N ALA A 20 -11.91 3.69 4.73
CA ALA A 20 -11.64 4.49 5.93
C ALA A 20 -10.71 5.67 5.62
N ILE A 21 -9.68 5.45 4.80
CA ILE A 21 -8.76 6.51 4.36
C ILE A 21 -9.51 7.59 3.57
N ALA A 22 -10.32 7.20 2.58
CA ALA A 22 -11.11 8.14 1.78
C ALA A 22 -12.04 8.99 2.65
N ARG A 23 -12.79 8.36 3.58
CA ARG A 23 -13.67 9.07 4.52
C ARG A 23 -12.89 9.99 5.46
N ALA A 24 -11.70 9.60 5.91
CA ALA A 24 -10.88 10.44 6.79
C ALA A 24 -10.37 11.70 6.07
N ILE A 25 -9.98 11.59 4.78
CA ILE A 25 -9.61 12.74 3.94
C ILE A 25 -10.80 13.70 3.79
N GLN A 26 -11.97 13.17 3.44
CA GLN A 26 -13.18 13.97 3.28
C GLN A 26 -13.61 14.65 4.59
N ALA A 27 -13.55 13.94 5.72
CA ALA A 27 -13.85 14.49 7.03
C ALA A 27 -12.88 15.61 7.44
N ALA A 28 -11.59 15.42 7.17
CA ALA A 28 -10.58 16.46 7.40
C ALA A 28 -10.84 17.73 6.57
N CYS A 29 -11.30 17.59 5.32
CA CYS A 29 -11.69 18.70 4.48
C CYS A 29 -12.89 19.46 5.10
N ARG A 30 -13.92 18.75 5.56
CA ARG A 30 -15.08 19.39 6.24
C ARG A 30 -14.66 20.19 7.47
N ASP A 31 -13.81 19.62 8.32
CA ASP A 31 -13.33 20.28 9.53
C ASP A 31 -12.56 21.59 9.25
N LEU A 32 -12.01 21.70 8.05
CA LEU A 32 -11.19 22.84 7.64
C LEU A 32 -11.89 23.76 6.62
N ASP A 33 -13.19 23.59 6.40
CA ASP A 33 -13.96 24.34 5.40
C ASP A 33 -13.31 24.31 3.99
N LEU A 34 -12.78 23.13 3.61
CA LEU A 34 -12.19 22.86 2.30
C LEU A 34 -13.18 22.07 1.43
N PRO A 35 -13.12 22.20 0.10
CA PRO A 35 -13.88 21.33 -0.80
C PRO A 35 -13.54 19.86 -0.58
N GLU A 36 -14.57 19.03 -0.38
CA GLU A 36 -14.37 17.59 -0.25
C GLU A 36 -14.00 16.98 -1.61
N PRO A 37 -12.95 16.15 -1.69
CA PRO A 37 -12.70 15.37 -2.89
C PRO A 37 -13.81 14.32 -3.08
N SER A 38 -14.10 13.98 -4.33
CA SER A 38 -14.96 12.83 -4.62
C SER A 38 -14.34 11.54 -4.05
N ASP A 39 -15.16 10.48 -3.86
CA ASP A 39 -14.64 9.18 -3.39
C ASP A 39 -13.54 8.65 -4.32
N VAL A 40 -13.71 8.81 -5.64
CA VAL A 40 -12.70 8.44 -6.64
C VAL A 40 -11.39 9.21 -6.43
N ALA A 41 -11.45 10.52 -6.25
CA ALA A 41 -10.25 11.34 -6.03
C ALA A 41 -9.57 11.01 -4.70
N ALA A 42 -10.35 10.78 -3.63
CA ALA A 42 -9.81 10.40 -2.33
C ALA A 42 -9.17 9.00 -2.34
N ARG A 43 -9.72 8.06 -3.10
CA ARG A 43 -9.13 6.72 -3.28
C ARG A 43 -7.89 6.74 -4.15
N HIS A 44 -7.85 7.62 -5.16
CA HIS A 44 -6.74 7.69 -6.11
C HIS A 44 -5.39 8.02 -5.46
N VAL A 45 -5.39 8.70 -4.33
CA VAL A 45 -4.16 9.11 -3.62
C VAL A 45 -3.69 8.09 -2.57
N ILE A 46 -4.43 7.00 -2.38
CA ILE A 46 -4.05 5.93 -1.45
C ILE A 46 -2.76 5.26 -1.94
N GLY A 47 -1.87 4.95 -1.02
CA GLY A 47 -0.54 4.40 -1.33
C GLY A 47 0.56 5.45 -1.48
N LEU A 48 0.22 6.72 -1.67
CA LEU A 48 1.17 7.83 -1.64
C LEU A 48 1.56 8.22 -0.21
N GLY A 49 2.69 8.92 -0.07
CA GLY A 49 3.04 9.61 1.16
C GLY A 49 2.00 10.67 1.52
N LEU A 50 1.78 10.89 2.82
CA LEU A 50 0.63 11.67 3.30
C LEU A 50 0.59 13.11 2.75
N VAL A 51 1.75 13.77 2.59
CA VAL A 51 1.82 15.13 2.02
C VAL A 51 1.41 15.12 0.55
N ASP A 52 1.96 14.19 -0.24
CA ASP A 52 1.66 14.05 -1.67
C ASP A 52 0.18 13.69 -1.88
N ALA A 53 -0.34 12.80 -1.04
CA ALA A 53 -1.75 12.42 -1.05
C ALA A 53 -2.67 13.64 -0.82
N MET A 54 -2.39 14.46 0.20
CA MET A 54 -3.19 15.65 0.48
C MET A 54 -3.07 16.70 -0.61
N GLN A 55 -1.88 16.88 -1.18
CA GLN A 55 -1.67 17.83 -2.28
C GLN A 55 -2.46 17.47 -3.53
N GLN A 56 -2.56 16.17 -3.84
CA GLN A 56 -3.30 15.69 -5.00
C GLN A 56 -4.81 15.63 -4.76
N ALA A 57 -5.24 15.16 -3.58
CA ALA A 57 -6.66 15.04 -3.24
C ALA A 57 -7.34 16.40 -3.05
N VAL A 58 -6.59 17.41 -2.57
CA VAL A 58 -7.10 18.75 -2.22
C VAL A 58 -6.22 19.82 -2.85
N PRO A 59 -6.30 20.05 -4.18
CA PRO A 59 -5.41 20.97 -4.89
C PRO A 59 -5.47 22.43 -4.44
N VAL A 60 -6.55 22.84 -3.75
CA VAL A 60 -6.69 24.18 -3.18
C VAL A 60 -6.01 24.35 -1.81
N LEU A 61 -5.47 23.26 -1.26
CA LEU A 61 -4.78 23.28 0.02
C LEU A 61 -3.43 23.98 -0.13
N THR A 62 -3.23 25.04 0.63
CA THR A 62 -1.96 25.79 0.63
C THR A 62 -0.95 25.17 1.59
N PRO A 63 0.37 25.33 1.36
CA PRO A 63 1.41 24.69 2.18
C PRO A 63 1.33 24.99 3.67
N ASP A 64 0.90 26.19 4.05
CA ASP A 64 0.73 26.60 5.46
C ASP A 64 -0.42 25.83 6.17
N ARG A 65 -1.37 25.28 5.40
CA ARG A 65 -2.49 24.50 5.93
C ARG A 65 -2.22 22.98 5.98
N TYR A 66 -1.13 22.46 5.38
CA TYR A 66 -0.81 21.01 5.45
C TYR A 66 -0.74 20.48 6.86
N PRO A 67 -0.10 21.13 7.85
CA PRO A 67 -0.06 20.59 9.21
C PRO A 67 -1.45 20.37 9.82
N ALA A 68 -2.36 21.34 9.64
CA ALA A 68 -3.74 21.22 10.13
C ALA A 68 -4.51 20.10 9.40
N MET A 69 -4.35 19.97 8.08
CA MET A 69 -4.97 18.90 7.29
C MET A 69 -4.49 17.53 7.73
N ILE A 70 -3.18 17.35 7.94
CA ILE A 70 -2.59 16.09 8.41
C ILE A 70 -3.08 15.76 9.82
N GLU A 71 -3.18 16.74 10.70
CA GLU A 71 -3.71 16.55 12.06
C GLU A 71 -5.16 16.06 12.02
N ARG A 72 -6.03 16.73 11.25
CA ARG A 72 -7.45 16.36 11.13
C ARG A 72 -7.63 15.00 10.47
N TYR A 73 -6.87 14.71 9.41
CA TYR A 73 -6.86 13.37 8.80
C TYR A 73 -6.48 12.29 9.82
N ARG A 74 -5.40 12.49 10.55
CA ARG A 74 -4.97 11.53 11.59
C ARG A 74 -6.02 11.34 12.66
N PHE A 75 -6.67 12.41 13.11
CA PHE A 75 -7.75 12.34 14.08
C PHE A 75 -8.88 11.44 13.60
N HIS A 76 -9.37 11.64 12.38
CA HIS A 76 -10.46 10.85 11.81
C HIS A 76 -10.04 9.41 11.52
N TYR A 77 -8.86 9.21 10.94
CA TYR A 77 -8.38 7.86 10.64
C TYR A 77 -8.16 7.04 11.92
N LEU A 78 -7.46 7.59 12.91
CA LEU A 78 -7.12 6.88 14.13
C LEU A 78 -8.32 6.63 15.06
N SER A 79 -9.40 7.41 14.92
CA SER A 79 -10.62 7.17 15.70
C SER A 79 -11.32 5.85 15.32
N GLY A 80 -11.05 5.31 14.14
CA GLY A 80 -11.65 4.10 13.61
C GLY A 80 -10.66 3.00 13.21
N ASP A 81 -9.34 3.22 13.32
CA ASP A 81 -8.33 2.28 12.81
C ASP A 81 -8.35 0.91 13.52
N HIS A 82 -8.76 0.88 14.79
CA HIS A 82 -8.93 -0.36 15.57
C HIS A 82 -10.05 -1.28 15.07
N GLN A 83 -10.93 -0.78 14.20
CA GLN A 83 -12.01 -1.56 13.58
C GLN A 83 -11.61 -2.12 12.22
N LEU A 84 -10.45 -1.71 11.69
CA LEU A 84 -9.97 -2.18 10.41
C LEU A 84 -9.44 -3.61 10.53
N THR A 85 -9.83 -4.44 9.59
CA THR A 85 -9.42 -5.84 9.52
C THR A 85 -8.58 -6.13 8.29
N LEU A 86 -7.74 -7.14 8.38
CA LEU A 86 -7.09 -7.69 7.20
C LEU A 86 -8.16 -8.26 6.26
N PHE A 87 -7.89 -8.24 4.95
CA PHE A 87 -8.73 -8.99 4.02
C PHE A 87 -8.75 -10.47 4.38
N ASP A 88 -9.90 -11.12 4.16
CA ASP A 88 -10.06 -12.55 4.43
C ASP A 88 -9.00 -13.38 3.70
N GLY A 89 -8.33 -14.27 4.44
CA GLY A 89 -7.28 -15.13 3.92
C GLY A 89 -5.86 -14.55 4.00
N VAL A 90 -5.67 -13.26 4.22
CA VAL A 90 -4.31 -12.64 4.31
C VAL A 90 -3.43 -13.29 5.37
N PRO A 91 -3.88 -13.57 6.61
CA PRO A 91 -3.02 -14.23 7.60
C PRO A 91 -2.53 -15.61 7.14
N ALA A 92 -3.40 -16.40 6.51
CA ALA A 92 -3.05 -17.71 5.99
C ALA A 92 -2.08 -17.64 4.81
N LEU A 93 -2.32 -16.71 3.87
CA LEU A 93 -1.43 -16.45 2.73
C LEU A 93 -0.01 -16.08 3.20
N VAL A 94 0.10 -15.10 4.09
CA VAL A 94 1.40 -14.60 4.59
C VAL A 94 2.15 -15.73 5.34
N ALA A 95 1.46 -16.47 6.21
CA ALA A 95 2.05 -17.60 6.93
C ALA A 95 2.53 -18.70 5.97
N ARG A 96 1.76 -19.02 4.93
CA ARG A 96 2.13 -20.03 3.92
C ARG A 96 3.37 -19.60 3.13
N LEU A 97 3.42 -18.36 2.66
CA LEU A 97 4.56 -17.82 1.91
C LEU A 97 5.84 -17.83 2.76
N HIS A 98 5.75 -17.41 4.02
CA HIS A 98 6.85 -17.46 4.97
C HIS A 98 7.32 -18.90 5.20
N ALA A 99 6.40 -19.84 5.42
CA ALA A 99 6.73 -21.28 5.60
C ALA A 99 7.33 -21.91 4.34
N ALA A 100 6.99 -21.42 3.15
CA ALA A 100 7.59 -21.82 1.88
C ALA A 100 9.01 -21.26 1.67
N GLY A 101 9.48 -20.38 2.56
CA GLY A 101 10.84 -19.81 2.53
C GLY A 101 10.97 -18.53 1.71
N HIS A 102 9.85 -17.88 1.33
CA HIS A 102 9.92 -16.56 0.71
C HIS A 102 10.32 -15.50 1.73
N GLN A 103 11.16 -14.55 1.31
CA GLN A 103 11.43 -13.32 2.04
C GLN A 103 10.24 -12.38 1.83
N LEU A 104 9.64 -11.88 2.91
CA LEU A 104 8.49 -11.00 2.84
C LEU A 104 8.86 -9.61 3.34
N ALA A 105 8.45 -8.59 2.61
CA ALA A 105 8.68 -7.19 2.95
C ALA A 105 7.44 -6.34 2.68
N VAL A 106 7.40 -5.13 3.27
CA VAL A 106 6.36 -4.13 3.05
C VAL A 106 6.97 -2.87 2.43
N ALA A 107 6.32 -2.32 1.38
CA ALA A 107 6.60 -0.99 0.85
C ALA A 107 5.28 -0.20 0.84
N THR A 108 5.17 0.86 1.66
CA THR A 108 3.87 1.48 1.97
C THR A 108 3.92 3.01 2.03
N GLY A 109 2.79 3.65 1.68
CA GLY A 109 2.55 5.08 1.90
C GLY A 109 2.36 5.48 3.37
N LYS A 110 2.25 4.52 4.30
CA LYS A 110 2.18 4.80 5.73
C LYS A 110 3.48 5.41 6.26
N SER A 111 3.37 6.17 7.36
CA SER A 111 4.53 6.49 8.17
C SER A 111 5.02 5.26 8.94
N ARG A 112 6.28 5.27 9.37
CA ARG A 112 6.88 4.22 10.21
C ARG A 112 6.01 3.92 11.43
N LEU A 113 5.62 4.94 12.18
CA LEU A 113 4.76 4.77 13.35
C LEU A 113 3.41 4.13 12.99
N GLY A 114 2.84 4.51 11.84
CA GLY A 114 1.57 3.95 11.36
C GLY A 114 1.69 2.47 10.98
N LEU A 115 2.79 2.08 10.32
CA LEU A 115 3.05 0.69 9.97
C LEU A 115 3.33 -0.17 11.19
N GLU A 116 4.14 0.31 12.16
CA GLU A 116 4.44 -0.43 13.38
C GLU A 116 3.16 -0.79 14.15
N ARG A 117 2.25 0.18 14.32
CA ARG A 117 0.94 -0.07 14.94
C ARG A 117 0.11 -1.08 14.17
N ALA A 118 0.10 -1.00 12.83
CA ALA A 118 -0.65 -1.92 11.99
C ALA A 118 -0.10 -3.35 12.05
N LEU A 119 1.21 -3.50 12.05
CA LEU A 119 1.90 -4.79 12.20
C LEU A 119 1.59 -5.45 13.56
N ASP A 120 1.60 -4.66 14.64
CA ASP A 120 1.29 -5.15 15.99
C ASP A 120 -0.17 -5.56 16.11
N HIS A 121 -1.08 -4.72 15.62
CA HIS A 121 -2.52 -4.98 15.69
C HIS A 121 -2.94 -6.20 14.85
N SER A 122 -2.35 -6.37 13.68
CA SER A 122 -2.65 -7.48 12.77
C SER A 122 -2.01 -8.81 13.17
N GLY A 123 -0.99 -8.79 14.02
CA GLY A 123 -0.18 -9.97 14.35
C GLY A 123 0.75 -10.43 13.21
N LEU A 124 0.88 -9.66 12.14
CA LEU A 124 1.71 -10.04 10.98
C LEU A 124 3.19 -9.70 11.13
N ARG A 125 3.58 -8.97 12.18
CA ARG A 125 4.99 -8.58 12.41
C ARG A 125 6.01 -9.72 12.25
N PRO A 126 5.79 -10.94 12.77
CA PRO A 126 6.79 -12.02 12.70
C PRO A 126 7.11 -12.50 11.28
N TYR A 127 6.28 -12.19 10.31
CA TYR A 127 6.42 -12.66 8.94
C TYR A 127 7.19 -11.71 8.03
N PHE A 128 7.19 -10.41 8.35
CA PHE A 128 7.85 -9.40 7.53
C PHE A 128 9.26 -9.10 8.06
N MET A 129 10.25 -9.34 7.22
CA MET A 129 11.67 -9.21 7.58
C MET A 129 12.18 -7.78 7.44
N ALA A 130 11.60 -7.00 6.53
CA ALA A 130 11.94 -5.59 6.30
C ALA A 130 10.73 -4.79 5.82
N SER A 131 10.82 -3.49 5.92
CA SER A 131 9.80 -2.59 5.38
C SER A 131 10.37 -1.22 5.03
N ARG A 132 9.70 -0.52 4.09
CA ARG A 132 9.98 0.88 3.74
C ARG A 132 8.70 1.69 3.81
N CYS A 133 8.80 2.86 4.43
CA CYS A 133 7.69 3.78 4.69
C CYS A 133 7.89 5.11 3.98
N ALA A 134 6.80 5.82 3.70
CA ALA A 134 6.84 7.07 2.93
C ALA A 134 7.48 8.26 3.68
N ASP A 135 7.68 8.16 4.99
CA ASP A 135 8.42 9.16 5.78
C ASP A 135 9.93 8.86 5.88
N GLU A 136 10.39 7.75 5.29
CA GLU A 136 11.79 7.34 5.24
C GLU A 136 12.36 7.35 3.80
N CYS A 137 11.49 7.23 2.81
CA CYS A 137 11.83 7.15 1.41
C CYS A 137 11.03 8.17 0.60
N HIS A 138 11.42 8.38 -0.66
CA HIS A 138 10.53 9.05 -1.62
C HIS A 138 9.22 8.28 -1.77
N SER A 139 8.12 9.03 -1.86
CA SER A 139 6.79 8.47 -2.08
C SER A 139 6.70 7.67 -3.39
N LYS A 140 5.88 6.64 -3.43
CA LYS A 140 5.48 5.98 -4.68
C LYS A 140 5.01 7.03 -5.70
N PRO A 141 5.33 6.94 -6.97
CA PRO A 141 5.93 5.81 -7.69
C PRO A 141 7.46 5.83 -7.77
N HIS A 142 8.17 6.57 -6.92
CA HIS A 142 9.62 6.57 -6.91
C HIS A 142 10.15 5.17 -6.54
N PRO A 143 11.18 4.61 -7.23
CA PRO A 143 11.60 3.22 -7.04
C PRO A 143 12.37 2.95 -5.74
N GLN A 144 12.78 3.98 -5.00
CA GLN A 144 13.69 3.89 -3.86
C GLN A 144 13.30 2.81 -2.83
N MET A 145 12.02 2.69 -2.46
CA MET A 145 11.59 1.69 -1.50
C MET A 145 11.96 0.27 -1.95
N LEU A 146 11.75 -0.05 -3.22
CA LEU A 146 12.09 -1.34 -3.79
C LEU A 146 13.60 -1.50 -3.98
N GLU A 147 14.30 -0.48 -4.46
CA GLU A 147 15.75 -0.51 -4.63
C GLU A 147 16.48 -0.79 -3.31
N GLU A 148 16.04 -0.16 -2.21
CA GLU A 148 16.60 -0.40 -0.89
C GLU A 148 16.30 -1.81 -0.37
N LEU A 149 15.07 -2.34 -0.59
CA LEU A 149 14.72 -3.71 -0.22
C LEU A 149 15.54 -4.73 -1.04
N LEU A 150 15.71 -4.52 -2.35
CA LEU A 150 16.56 -5.37 -3.19
C LEU A 150 18.00 -5.41 -2.67
N ALA A 151 18.54 -4.27 -2.29
CA ALA A 151 19.90 -4.17 -1.75
C ALA A 151 20.01 -4.86 -0.38
N GLU A 152 19.06 -4.63 0.54
CA GLU A 152 19.05 -5.22 1.88
C GLU A 152 18.99 -6.76 1.84
N PHE A 153 18.12 -7.31 0.99
CA PHE A 153 17.99 -8.77 0.83
C PHE A 153 19.03 -9.37 -0.12
N SER A 154 19.80 -8.57 -0.82
CA SER A 154 20.74 -9.01 -1.87
C SER A 154 20.05 -9.87 -2.94
N VAL A 155 18.83 -9.47 -3.35
CA VAL A 155 17.99 -10.19 -4.32
C VAL A 155 17.87 -9.36 -5.60
N PRO A 156 18.03 -9.96 -6.80
CA PRO A 156 17.83 -9.23 -8.04
C PRO A 156 16.35 -8.92 -8.30
N ALA A 157 16.08 -7.82 -9.00
CA ALA A 157 14.73 -7.40 -9.38
C ALA A 157 13.94 -8.52 -10.10
N ALA A 158 14.61 -9.32 -10.93
CA ALA A 158 13.98 -10.45 -11.66
C ALA A 158 13.44 -11.57 -10.73
N SER A 159 13.93 -11.65 -9.50
CA SER A 159 13.48 -12.62 -8.47
C SER A 159 12.60 -11.96 -7.41
N THR A 160 12.05 -10.79 -7.70
CA THR A 160 11.20 -10.01 -6.81
C THR A 160 9.86 -9.70 -7.48
N VAL A 161 8.79 -9.71 -6.71
CA VAL A 161 7.46 -9.26 -7.14
C VAL A 161 6.91 -8.24 -6.15
N MET A 162 6.36 -7.13 -6.66
CA MET A 162 5.59 -6.15 -5.88
C MET A 162 4.11 -6.42 -6.06
N ILE A 163 3.38 -6.51 -4.96
CA ILE A 163 1.93 -6.73 -4.92
C ILE A 163 1.27 -5.49 -4.35
N GLY A 164 0.36 -4.90 -5.11
CA GLY A 164 -0.35 -3.69 -4.69
C GLY A 164 -1.70 -3.52 -5.38
N ASP A 165 -2.51 -2.64 -4.85
CA ASP A 165 -3.87 -2.34 -5.32
C ASP A 165 -3.97 -0.98 -6.03
N THR A 166 -2.84 -0.28 -6.20
CA THR A 166 -2.80 1.03 -6.84
C THR A 166 -1.85 1.07 -8.04
N SER A 167 -2.10 2.01 -8.96
CA SER A 167 -1.16 2.32 -10.05
C SER A 167 0.20 2.81 -9.52
N HIS A 168 0.23 3.39 -8.32
CA HIS A 168 1.46 3.86 -7.69
C HIS A 168 2.41 2.69 -7.38
N ASP A 169 1.87 1.54 -6.97
CA ASP A 169 2.63 0.30 -6.72
C ASP A 169 3.20 -0.26 -8.01
N LEU A 170 2.36 -0.34 -9.04
CA LEU A 170 2.75 -0.91 -10.33
C LEU A 170 3.79 -0.04 -11.05
N LEU A 171 3.66 1.27 -10.96
CA LEU A 171 4.65 2.21 -11.49
C LEU A 171 5.96 2.15 -10.69
N MET A 172 5.91 2.07 -9.36
CA MET A 172 7.09 1.88 -8.52
C MET A 172 7.81 0.58 -8.90
N ALA A 173 7.08 -0.51 -9.08
CA ALA A 173 7.63 -1.79 -9.52
C ALA A 173 8.31 -1.66 -10.88
N SER A 174 7.62 -1.06 -11.87
CA SER A 174 8.17 -0.82 -13.21
C SER A 174 9.44 0.03 -13.17
N ASN A 175 9.44 1.10 -12.38
CA ASN A 175 10.59 2.01 -12.25
C ASN A 175 11.79 1.34 -11.57
N ALA A 176 11.58 0.35 -10.71
CA ALA A 176 12.62 -0.47 -10.09
C ALA A 176 13.03 -1.71 -10.92
N GLY A 177 12.41 -1.93 -12.08
CA GLY A 177 12.61 -3.14 -12.88
C GLY A 177 12.07 -4.42 -12.23
N VAL A 178 11.17 -4.29 -11.26
CA VAL A 178 10.52 -5.37 -10.53
C VAL A 178 9.18 -5.73 -11.19
N ALA A 179 8.81 -7.01 -11.17
CA ALA A 179 7.51 -7.43 -11.64
C ALA A 179 6.39 -6.90 -10.74
N GLY A 180 5.31 -6.35 -11.33
CA GLY A 180 4.13 -5.89 -10.61
C GLY A 180 2.98 -6.89 -10.71
N LEU A 181 2.29 -7.17 -9.60
CA LEU A 181 1.09 -7.98 -9.52
C LEU A 181 -0.02 -7.13 -8.89
N ALA A 182 -1.15 -6.98 -9.58
CA ALA A 182 -2.25 -6.14 -9.12
C ALA A 182 -3.31 -6.94 -8.36
N VAL A 183 -3.79 -6.38 -7.25
CA VAL A 183 -5.02 -6.81 -6.61
C VAL A 183 -6.12 -5.76 -6.83
N THR A 184 -7.36 -6.18 -7.11
CA THR A 184 -8.43 -5.29 -7.54
C THR A 184 -9.53 -5.09 -6.50
N TYR A 185 -9.32 -5.60 -5.31
CA TYR A 185 -10.24 -5.44 -4.19
C TYR A 185 -9.93 -4.23 -3.30
N GLY A 186 -8.88 -3.46 -3.63
CA GLY A 186 -8.42 -2.28 -2.90
C GLY A 186 -8.97 -0.94 -3.43
N ALA A 187 -8.08 0.04 -3.61
CA ALA A 187 -8.43 1.43 -3.87
C ALA A 187 -8.68 1.75 -5.34
N HIS A 188 -7.84 1.22 -6.26
CA HIS A 188 -7.94 1.59 -7.68
C HIS A 188 -8.81 0.64 -8.49
N PRO A 189 -9.56 1.17 -9.50
CA PRO A 189 -10.38 0.35 -10.37
C PRO A 189 -9.54 -0.61 -11.22
N HIS A 190 -10.08 -1.79 -11.50
CA HIS A 190 -9.46 -2.84 -12.32
C HIS A 190 -8.94 -2.32 -13.67
N ASP A 191 -9.76 -1.56 -14.41
CA ASP A 191 -9.37 -1.08 -15.75
C ASP A 191 -8.17 -0.15 -15.68
N HIS A 192 -8.11 0.72 -14.67
CA HIS A 192 -6.95 1.59 -14.45
C HIS A 192 -5.68 0.79 -14.11
N LEU A 193 -5.79 -0.26 -13.29
CA LEU A 193 -4.64 -1.11 -12.97
C LEU A 193 -4.10 -1.85 -14.21
N ARG A 194 -4.99 -2.31 -15.11
CA ARG A 194 -4.60 -3.00 -16.34
C ARG A 194 -3.76 -2.14 -17.30
N GLU A 195 -3.95 -0.84 -17.31
CA GLU A 195 -3.16 0.10 -18.13
C GLU A 195 -1.66 0.02 -17.81
N HIS A 196 -1.30 -0.33 -16.58
CA HIS A 196 0.08 -0.49 -16.11
C HIS A 196 0.67 -1.88 -16.35
N ARG A 197 -0.04 -2.77 -17.08
CA ARG A 197 0.43 -4.08 -17.54
C ARG A 197 1.00 -4.95 -16.41
N PRO A 198 0.28 -5.17 -15.32
CA PRO A 198 0.72 -6.11 -14.28
C PRO A 198 0.79 -7.54 -14.84
N LEU A 199 1.51 -8.43 -14.16
CA LEU A 199 1.55 -9.87 -14.50
C LEU A 199 0.16 -10.51 -14.50
N ALA A 200 -0.69 -10.11 -13.56
CA ALA A 200 -2.10 -10.46 -13.47
C ALA A 200 -2.85 -9.41 -12.64
N CYS A 201 -4.18 -9.37 -12.77
CA CYS A 201 -5.09 -8.66 -11.89
C CYS A 201 -5.93 -9.71 -11.15
N LEU A 202 -5.85 -9.74 -9.84
CA LEU A 202 -6.45 -10.76 -8.98
C LEU A 202 -7.56 -10.13 -8.15
N HIS A 203 -8.73 -10.75 -8.13
CA HIS A 203 -9.94 -10.14 -7.57
C HIS A 203 -10.19 -10.51 -6.11
N THR A 204 -9.47 -11.51 -5.62
CA THR A 204 -9.59 -12.00 -4.24
C THR A 204 -8.22 -12.43 -3.69
N VAL A 205 -8.10 -12.48 -2.37
CA VAL A 205 -6.91 -13.03 -1.71
C VAL A 205 -6.71 -14.52 -2.07
N ALA A 206 -7.79 -15.26 -2.27
CA ALA A 206 -7.73 -16.67 -2.69
C ALA A 206 -7.12 -16.82 -4.11
N GLU A 207 -7.47 -15.93 -5.05
CA GLU A 207 -6.84 -15.89 -6.37
C GLU A 207 -5.36 -15.49 -6.28
N LEU A 208 -5.01 -14.53 -5.40
CA LEU A 208 -3.64 -14.15 -5.15
C LEU A 208 -2.83 -15.34 -4.59
N ASP A 209 -3.39 -16.07 -3.63
CA ASP A 209 -2.76 -17.24 -3.04
C ASP A 209 -2.54 -18.34 -4.09
N ALA A 210 -3.54 -18.65 -4.89
CA ALA A 210 -3.45 -19.64 -5.96
C ALA A 210 -2.42 -19.25 -7.03
N TRP A 211 -2.38 -17.97 -7.42
CA TRP A 211 -1.40 -17.48 -8.39
C TRP A 211 0.04 -17.59 -7.87
N LEU A 212 0.27 -17.17 -6.61
CA LEU A 212 1.58 -17.26 -5.99
C LEU A 212 2.03 -18.72 -5.80
N ALA A 213 1.12 -19.62 -5.46
CA ALA A 213 1.44 -21.06 -5.34
C ALA A 213 1.91 -21.68 -6.67
N GLN A 214 1.48 -21.15 -7.80
CA GLN A 214 1.82 -21.66 -9.12
C GLN A 214 3.03 -20.97 -9.75
N ASN A 215 3.30 -19.73 -9.38
CA ASN A 215 4.23 -18.85 -10.11
C ASN A 215 5.40 -18.31 -9.27
N ALA A 216 5.36 -18.42 -7.94
CA ALA A 216 6.39 -17.88 -7.07
C ALA A 216 7.48 -18.88 -6.69
#